data_3023ede5f1f7b4f5e4fc98af97647655
#
_entry.id   3023ede5f1f7b4f5e4fc98af97647655
#
_cell.length_a   1.000
_cell.length_b   1.000
_cell.length_c   1.000
_cell.angle_alpha   90.00
_cell.angle_beta   90.00
_cell.angle_gamma   90.00
#
_symmetry.space_group_name_H-M   'P 1'
#
loop_
_entity.id
_entity.type
_entity.pdbx_description
1 polymer ?
#
loop_
_entity_poly.entity_id
_entity_poly.type
_entity_poly.pdbx_seq_one_letter_code
_entity_poly.pdbx_strand_id
1 'polypeptide(L)'
;MFLYKIFKGWLWTISIWPLPVLYVFSDFICFFVRRCYRTKVVRENLRTAFPEKSEAERKDIERKFYHQLCDNFFEDIKMLTMSKEEIMRRMTFGGLDEIKKRHDAGQKLHFLYLSHFGNWEWIASINYKFESWGRSGQIYHPLRNDLMDQLFIELRGQYGGVNIKMKETFRRILQLRKEGVNYTIGFISDQQPKWASIHHFVPFLNHDTAVCIGAEHIARKVDAFMTYGRMSRPKRGYYHLDIIPMEDHPASVPENTLTDRYFELLEADIKEHPEMWLWTHKRWSRTKEEWLKRQNAGIEEED
;
A
#
# COMPACT_ATOMS: atom_id res chain seq x y z
N MET A 1 -18.17 -21.55 2.37
CA MET A 1 -17.03 -22.45 2.03
C MET A 1 -17.10 -23.03 0.62
N PHE A 2 -18.23 -23.63 0.17
CA PHE A 2 -18.36 -24.20 -1.18
C PHE A 2 -18.23 -23.15 -2.30
N LEU A 3 -18.96 -22.05 -2.22
CA LEU A 3 -18.91 -20.96 -3.21
C LEU A 3 -17.49 -20.37 -3.35
N TYR A 4 -16.79 -20.20 -2.24
CA TYR A 4 -15.41 -19.74 -2.26
C TYR A 4 -14.46 -20.68 -3.01
N LYS A 5 -14.63 -22.00 -2.82
CA LYS A 5 -13.81 -22.98 -3.55
C LYS A 5 -14.03 -22.91 -5.07
N ILE A 6 -15.28 -22.74 -5.51
CA ILE A 6 -15.61 -22.57 -6.93
C ILE A 6 -14.98 -21.28 -7.46
N PHE A 7 -15.17 -20.17 -6.76
CA PHE A 7 -14.60 -18.87 -7.12
C PHE A 7 -13.06 -18.93 -7.22
N LYS A 8 -12.40 -19.47 -6.19
CA LYS A 8 -10.94 -19.65 -6.17
C LYS A 8 -10.48 -20.61 -7.28
N GLY A 9 -11.21 -21.70 -7.53
CA GLY A 9 -10.93 -22.64 -8.61
C GLY A 9 -10.98 -21.98 -9.99
N TRP A 10 -11.97 -21.12 -10.21
CA TRP A 10 -12.07 -20.33 -11.45
C TRP A 10 -10.89 -19.35 -11.60
N LEU A 11 -10.53 -18.59 -10.57
CA LEU A 11 -9.35 -17.73 -10.60
C LEU A 11 -8.06 -18.53 -10.80
N TRP A 12 -7.97 -19.72 -10.19
CA TRP A 12 -6.83 -20.61 -10.36
C TRP A 12 -6.64 -21.02 -11.84
N THR A 13 -7.72 -21.32 -12.57
CA THR A 13 -7.63 -21.66 -14.02
C THR A 13 -7.11 -20.47 -14.86
N ILE A 14 -7.36 -19.24 -14.44
CA ILE A 14 -6.78 -18.05 -15.06
C ILE A 14 -5.29 -17.96 -14.69
N SER A 15 -4.96 -18.18 -13.43
CA SER A 15 -3.61 -17.98 -12.89
C SER A 15 -2.55 -18.95 -13.44
N ILE A 16 -2.94 -20.11 -14.00
CA ILE A 16 -1.98 -21.06 -14.60
C ILE A 16 -1.33 -20.50 -15.88
N TRP A 17 -1.99 -19.55 -16.57
CA TRP A 17 -1.45 -18.97 -17.78
C TRP A 17 -0.17 -18.13 -17.49
N PRO A 18 0.80 -18.15 -18.42
CA PRO A 18 1.99 -17.31 -18.30
C PRO A 18 1.62 -15.82 -18.28
N LEU A 19 2.35 -15.00 -17.51
CA LEU A 19 2.10 -13.56 -17.41
C LEU A 19 2.02 -12.85 -18.77
N PRO A 20 2.85 -13.14 -19.78
CA PRO A 20 2.69 -12.50 -21.11
C PRO A 20 1.30 -12.72 -21.72
N VAL A 21 0.69 -13.89 -21.51
CA VAL A 21 -0.68 -14.17 -21.98
C VAL A 21 -1.70 -13.40 -21.15
N LEU A 22 -1.52 -13.37 -19.83
CA LEU A 22 -2.39 -12.59 -18.94
C LEU A 22 -2.34 -11.09 -19.27
N TYR A 23 -1.20 -10.57 -19.72
CA TYR A 23 -1.08 -9.18 -20.15
C TYR A 23 -1.83 -8.87 -21.44
N VAL A 24 -1.99 -9.83 -22.35
CA VAL A 24 -2.88 -9.65 -23.52
C VAL A 24 -4.33 -9.48 -23.07
N PHE A 25 -4.78 -10.31 -22.09
CA PHE A 25 -6.10 -10.13 -21.51
C PHE A 25 -6.22 -8.82 -20.73
N SER A 26 -5.19 -8.42 -19.98
CA SER A 26 -5.11 -7.13 -19.27
C SER A 26 -5.31 -5.97 -20.25
N ASP A 27 -4.58 -5.94 -21.35
CA ASP A 27 -4.67 -4.89 -22.37
C ASP A 27 -6.06 -4.81 -23.00
N PHE A 28 -6.67 -5.97 -23.28
CA PHE A 28 -8.03 -6.04 -23.80
C PHE A 28 -9.07 -5.51 -22.79
N ILE A 29 -9.01 -5.96 -21.52
CA ILE A 29 -9.92 -5.53 -20.47
C ILE A 29 -9.72 -4.06 -20.13
N CYS A 30 -8.49 -3.57 -20.15
CA CYS A 30 -8.16 -2.16 -19.91
C CYS A 30 -8.92 -1.20 -20.84
N PHE A 31 -9.16 -1.62 -22.09
CA PHE A 31 -9.96 -0.82 -23.04
C PHE A 31 -11.37 -0.50 -22.51
N PHE A 32 -12.01 -1.43 -21.79
CA PHE A 32 -13.32 -1.24 -21.19
C PHE A 32 -13.25 -0.56 -19.81
N VAL A 33 -12.34 -1.04 -18.94
CA VAL A 33 -12.19 -0.56 -17.56
C VAL A 33 -11.94 0.96 -17.52
N ARG A 34 -11.05 1.48 -18.36
CA ARG A 34 -10.77 2.93 -18.42
C ARG A 34 -11.95 3.78 -18.89
N ARG A 35 -13.01 3.18 -19.43
CA ARG A 35 -14.25 3.90 -19.83
C ARG A 35 -15.33 3.85 -18.77
N CYS A 36 -15.35 2.82 -17.94
CA CYS A 36 -16.46 2.51 -17.03
C CYS A 36 -16.10 2.66 -15.55
N TYR A 37 -14.84 2.37 -15.17
CA TYR A 37 -14.47 2.26 -13.76
C TYR A 37 -13.85 3.55 -13.23
N ARG A 38 -14.61 4.30 -12.43
CA ARG A 38 -14.19 5.51 -11.69
C ARG A 38 -13.47 6.60 -12.50
N THR A 39 -13.68 6.67 -13.80
CA THR A 39 -12.96 7.58 -14.71
C THR A 39 -13.14 9.06 -14.29
N LYS A 40 -14.31 9.45 -13.81
CA LYS A 40 -14.54 10.81 -13.30
C LYS A 40 -13.64 11.13 -12.10
N VAL A 41 -13.48 10.18 -11.17
CA VAL A 41 -12.61 10.35 -9.99
C VAL A 41 -11.15 10.47 -10.41
N VAL A 42 -10.68 9.60 -11.30
CA VAL A 42 -9.29 9.62 -11.78
C VAL A 42 -8.98 10.95 -12.46
N ARG A 43 -9.85 11.42 -13.36
CA ARG A 43 -9.65 12.70 -14.07
C ARG A 43 -9.66 13.90 -13.13
N GLU A 44 -10.56 13.91 -12.15
CA GLU A 44 -10.60 14.97 -11.16
C GLU A 44 -9.34 14.99 -10.30
N ASN A 45 -8.93 13.83 -9.80
CA ASN A 45 -7.69 13.71 -9.03
C ASN A 45 -6.46 14.17 -9.85
N LEU A 46 -6.34 13.73 -11.11
CA LEU A 46 -5.22 14.15 -11.97
C LEU A 46 -5.25 15.64 -12.30
N ARG A 47 -6.46 16.21 -12.51
CA ARG A 47 -6.62 17.64 -12.81
C ARG A 47 -6.18 18.52 -11.63
N THR A 48 -6.52 18.10 -10.43
CA THR A 48 -6.20 18.87 -9.21
C THR A 48 -4.80 18.63 -8.71
N ALA A 49 -4.27 17.40 -8.86
CA ALA A 49 -2.91 17.06 -8.46
C ALA A 49 -1.83 17.64 -9.41
N PHE A 50 -2.15 17.80 -10.69
CA PHE A 50 -1.23 18.30 -11.72
C PHE A 50 -1.87 19.44 -12.54
N PRO A 51 -2.17 20.59 -11.90
CA PRO A 51 -2.80 21.71 -12.60
C PRO A 51 -1.91 22.28 -13.71
N GLU A 52 -0.58 22.17 -13.55
CA GLU A 52 0.43 22.64 -14.50
C GLU A 52 0.53 21.81 -15.78
N LYS A 53 0.08 20.54 -15.75
CA LYS A 53 0.13 19.66 -16.92
C LYS A 53 -1.03 19.95 -17.88
N SER A 54 -0.78 19.82 -19.15
CA SER A 54 -1.80 19.90 -20.20
C SER A 54 -2.81 18.76 -20.09
N GLU A 55 -3.96 18.92 -20.73
CA GLU A 55 -4.99 17.88 -20.80
C GLU A 55 -4.46 16.61 -21.49
N ALA A 56 -3.61 16.76 -22.49
CA ALA A 56 -3.00 15.66 -23.22
C ALA A 56 -2.07 14.84 -22.32
N GLU A 57 -1.23 15.51 -21.51
CA GLU A 57 -0.35 14.83 -20.54
C GLU A 57 -1.15 14.10 -19.46
N ARG A 58 -2.19 14.74 -18.91
CA ARG A 58 -3.07 14.07 -17.93
C ARG A 58 -3.80 12.85 -18.52
N LYS A 59 -4.24 12.92 -19.78
CA LYS A 59 -4.82 11.78 -20.49
C LYS A 59 -3.81 10.64 -20.75
N ASP A 60 -2.54 10.95 -20.97
CA ASP A 60 -1.49 9.93 -21.09
C ASP A 60 -1.22 9.24 -19.76
N ILE A 61 -1.15 10.02 -18.66
CA ILE A 61 -1.07 9.46 -17.29
C ILE A 61 -2.29 8.58 -16.99
N GLU A 62 -3.52 9.06 -17.26
CA GLU A 62 -4.75 8.28 -17.11
C GLU A 62 -4.67 6.94 -17.86
N ARG A 63 -4.22 6.96 -19.13
CA ARG A 63 -4.08 5.76 -19.94
C ARG A 63 -3.09 4.77 -19.33
N LYS A 64 -1.90 5.24 -18.97
CA LYS A 64 -0.85 4.42 -18.35
C LYS A 64 -1.29 3.86 -16.99
N PHE A 65 -1.97 4.67 -16.18
CA PHE A 65 -2.53 4.25 -14.90
C PHE A 65 -3.53 3.10 -15.05
N TYR A 66 -4.48 3.18 -16.00
CA TYR A 66 -5.43 2.08 -16.20
C TYR A 66 -4.76 0.79 -16.70
N HIS A 67 -3.69 0.89 -17.51
CA HIS A 67 -2.89 -0.27 -17.85
C HIS A 67 -2.24 -0.90 -16.61
N GLN A 68 -1.62 -0.07 -15.74
CA GLN A 68 -1.06 -0.56 -14.48
C GLN A 68 -2.13 -1.19 -13.58
N LEU A 69 -3.29 -0.58 -13.45
CA LEU A 69 -4.39 -1.09 -12.63
C LEU A 69 -4.88 -2.46 -13.11
N CYS A 70 -5.04 -2.62 -14.42
CA CYS A 70 -5.43 -3.90 -15.00
C CYS A 70 -4.33 -4.95 -14.88
N ASP A 71 -3.07 -4.56 -15.06
CA ASP A 71 -1.92 -5.44 -14.85
C ASP A 71 -1.87 -5.96 -13.42
N ASN A 72 -2.01 -5.08 -12.41
CA ASN A 72 -2.03 -5.46 -10.99
C ASN A 72 -3.11 -6.52 -10.73
N PHE A 73 -4.31 -6.36 -11.30
CA PHE A 73 -5.38 -7.35 -11.11
C PHE A 73 -4.98 -8.74 -11.60
N PHE A 74 -4.37 -8.86 -12.78
CA PHE A 74 -3.92 -10.16 -13.31
C PHE A 74 -2.66 -10.67 -12.59
N GLU A 75 -1.79 -9.80 -12.18
CA GLU A 75 -0.61 -10.12 -11.37
C GLU A 75 -0.98 -10.65 -9.98
N ASP A 76 -2.04 -10.09 -9.37
CA ASP A 76 -2.56 -10.58 -8.08
C ASP A 76 -3.21 -11.95 -8.24
N ILE A 77 -3.99 -12.17 -9.31
CA ILE A 77 -4.51 -13.51 -9.63
C ILE A 77 -3.36 -14.51 -9.86
N LYS A 78 -2.29 -14.08 -10.54
CA LYS A 78 -1.11 -14.92 -10.79
C LYS A 78 -0.43 -15.40 -9.51
N MET A 79 -0.55 -14.67 -8.40
CA MET A 79 -0.02 -15.11 -7.09
C MET A 79 -0.53 -16.49 -6.67
N LEU A 80 -1.72 -16.93 -7.14
CA LEU A 80 -2.26 -18.28 -6.83
C LEU A 80 -1.37 -19.43 -7.31
N THR A 81 -0.59 -19.21 -8.38
CA THR A 81 0.24 -20.26 -9.00
C THR A 81 1.68 -19.83 -9.24
N MET A 82 2.06 -18.62 -8.80
CA MET A 82 3.42 -18.10 -8.96
C MET A 82 4.36 -18.85 -8.01
N SER A 83 5.45 -19.42 -8.56
CA SER A 83 6.46 -20.09 -7.73
C SER A 83 7.29 -19.08 -6.92
N LYS A 84 7.95 -19.57 -5.86
CA LYS A 84 8.90 -18.78 -5.06
C LYS A 84 9.99 -18.17 -5.94
N GLU A 85 10.56 -18.93 -6.84
CA GLU A 85 11.63 -18.50 -7.75
C GLU A 85 11.13 -17.41 -8.70
N GLU A 86 9.90 -17.52 -9.20
CA GLU A 86 9.31 -16.52 -10.09
C GLU A 86 9.04 -15.21 -9.37
N ILE A 87 8.37 -15.22 -8.21
CA ILE A 87 8.09 -13.99 -7.46
C ILE A 87 9.39 -13.32 -7.01
N MET A 88 10.39 -14.07 -6.55
CA MET A 88 11.69 -13.55 -6.10
C MET A 88 12.51 -12.92 -7.21
N ARG A 89 12.32 -13.35 -8.46
CA ARG A 89 12.94 -12.72 -9.65
C ARG A 89 12.20 -11.47 -10.09
N ARG A 90 10.89 -11.41 -9.87
CA ARG A 90 10.02 -10.31 -10.31
C ARG A 90 9.87 -9.19 -9.28
N MET A 91 9.93 -9.54 -8.00
CA MET A 91 9.89 -8.59 -6.89
C MET A 91 11.21 -8.68 -6.12
N THR A 92 11.98 -7.61 -6.20
CA THR A 92 13.29 -7.50 -5.56
C THR A 92 13.29 -6.42 -4.49
N PHE A 93 14.22 -6.50 -3.54
CA PHE A 93 14.26 -5.62 -2.38
C PHE A 93 15.67 -5.11 -2.15
N GLY A 94 15.81 -3.78 -1.99
CA GLY A 94 17.02 -3.10 -1.52
C GLY A 94 16.89 -2.71 -0.04
N GLY A 95 18.01 -2.50 0.65
CA GLY A 95 18.04 -2.01 2.03
C GLY A 95 17.72 -3.05 3.12
N LEU A 96 17.63 -4.33 2.79
CA LEU A 96 17.34 -5.40 3.77
C LEU A 96 18.44 -5.54 4.83
N ASP A 97 19.69 -5.28 4.47
CA ASP A 97 20.83 -5.35 5.40
C ASP A 97 20.72 -4.31 6.51
N GLU A 98 20.14 -3.14 6.19
CA GLU A 98 19.88 -2.09 7.18
C GLU A 98 18.81 -2.50 8.19
N ILE A 99 17.77 -3.23 7.73
CA ILE A 99 16.76 -3.80 8.64
C ILE A 99 17.42 -4.86 9.53
N LYS A 100 18.17 -5.78 8.92
CA LYS A 100 18.85 -6.86 9.65
C LYS A 100 19.80 -6.32 10.70
N LYS A 101 20.60 -5.31 10.37
CA LYS A 101 21.53 -4.64 11.30
C LYS A 101 20.83 -4.10 12.53
N ARG A 102 19.66 -3.44 12.37
CA ARG A 102 18.88 -2.93 13.50
C ARG A 102 18.26 -4.03 14.34
N HIS A 103 17.79 -5.08 13.71
CA HIS A 103 17.29 -6.26 14.43
C HIS A 103 18.40 -6.96 15.22
N ASP A 104 19.60 -7.10 14.65
CA ASP A 104 20.77 -7.66 15.34
C ASP A 104 21.22 -6.77 16.51
N ALA A 105 21.02 -5.45 16.42
CA ALA A 105 21.24 -4.50 17.52
C ALA A 105 20.13 -4.50 18.59
N GLY A 106 19.10 -5.33 18.44
CA GLY A 106 18.06 -5.55 19.45
C GLY A 106 16.72 -4.86 19.19
N GLN A 107 16.59 -4.04 18.15
CA GLN A 107 15.31 -3.45 17.76
C GLN A 107 14.42 -4.51 17.10
N LYS A 108 13.40 -4.99 17.82
CA LYS A 108 12.56 -6.12 17.37
C LYS A 108 11.43 -5.73 16.42
N LEU A 109 11.02 -4.48 16.42
CA LEU A 109 9.92 -3.97 15.60
C LEU A 109 10.43 -2.97 14.58
N HIS A 110 10.08 -3.22 13.33
CA HIS A 110 10.31 -2.35 12.19
C HIS A 110 8.97 -2.00 11.56
N PHE A 111 8.73 -0.71 11.30
CA PHE A 111 7.55 -0.24 10.58
C PHE A 111 7.97 0.31 9.22
N LEU A 112 7.40 -0.28 8.19
CA LEU A 112 7.66 0.07 6.80
C LEU A 112 6.46 0.86 6.27
N TYR A 113 6.63 2.16 6.06
CA TYR A 113 5.65 2.98 5.36
C TYR A 113 5.57 2.58 3.89
N LEU A 114 4.37 2.28 3.43
CA LEU A 114 4.04 1.87 2.08
C LEU A 114 2.88 2.71 1.53
N SER A 115 2.65 2.59 0.24
CA SER A 115 1.53 3.23 -0.46
C SER A 115 0.92 2.27 -1.48
N HIS A 116 -0.29 2.60 -1.97
CA HIS A 116 -0.91 1.91 -3.11
C HIS A 116 -0.21 2.35 -4.41
N PHE A 117 1.05 1.96 -4.55
CA PHE A 117 1.95 2.35 -5.64
C PHE A 117 2.57 1.11 -6.28
N GLY A 118 2.51 0.99 -7.62
CA GLY A 118 2.94 -0.21 -8.33
C GLY A 118 2.11 -1.45 -7.94
N ASN A 119 2.77 -2.59 -7.74
CA ASN A 119 2.12 -3.79 -7.21
C ASN A 119 2.47 -4.00 -5.73
N TRP A 120 1.71 -3.35 -4.86
CA TRP A 120 1.88 -3.42 -3.39
C TRP A 120 1.56 -4.80 -2.80
N GLU A 121 0.77 -5.64 -3.47
CA GLU A 121 0.46 -7.00 -2.99
C GLU A 121 1.69 -7.91 -3.04
N TRP A 122 2.53 -7.74 -4.04
CA TRP A 122 3.76 -8.54 -4.17
C TRP A 122 4.80 -8.23 -3.10
N ILE A 123 4.69 -7.10 -2.39
CA ILE A 123 5.57 -6.77 -1.25
C ILE A 123 5.50 -7.85 -0.15
N ALA A 124 4.35 -8.55 0.00
CA ALA A 124 4.22 -9.63 0.97
C ALA A 124 5.27 -10.74 0.79
N SER A 125 5.84 -10.90 -0.43
CA SER A 125 6.94 -11.84 -0.72
C SER A 125 8.27 -11.50 -0.04
N ILE A 126 8.41 -10.30 0.56
CA ILE A 126 9.57 -9.92 1.37
C ILE A 126 9.88 -10.95 2.45
N ASN A 127 8.84 -11.66 2.93
CA ASN A 127 8.99 -12.68 3.96
C ASN A 127 9.94 -13.81 3.51
N TYR A 128 10.06 -14.09 2.22
CA TYR A 128 11.04 -15.04 1.69
C TYR A 128 12.51 -14.57 1.84
N LYS A 129 12.72 -13.25 2.02
CA LYS A 129 14.05 -12.66 2.26
C LYS A 129 14.44 -12.67 3.73
N PHE A 130 13.45 -12.72 4.63
CA PHE A 130 13.72 -12.72 6.07
C PHE A 130 14.20 -14.09 6.58
N GLU A 131 13.81 -15.19 5.91
CA GLU A 131 14.21 -16.56 6.26
C GLU A 131 14.03 -16.86 7.76
N SER A 132 15.15 -17.05 8.47
CA SER A 132 15.14 -17.39 9.90
C SER A 132 15.27 -16.17 10.83
N TRP A 133 15.61 -14.97 10.32
CA TRP A 133 15.94 -13.81 11.17
C TRP A 133 14.78 -12.83 11.41
N GLY A 134 13.67 -12.97 10.71
CA GLY A 134 12.51 -12.09 10.86
C GLY A 134 11.24 -12.61 10.21
N ARG A 135 10.16 -11.87 10.35
CA ARG A 135 8.86 -12.10 9.70
C ARG A 135 8.23 -10.78 9.25
N SER A 136 7.43 -10.83 8.20
CA SER A 136 6.62 -9.69 7.81
C SER A 136 5.23 -9.75 8.42
N GLY A 137 4.61 -8.59 8.59
CA GLY A 137 3.20 -8.42 8.88
C GLY A 137 2.61 -7.33 8.00
N GLN A 138 1.36 -7.51 7.57
CA GLN A 138 0.63 -6.51 6.80
C GLN A 138 -0.69 -6.14 7.47
N ILE A 139 -0.93 -4.85 7.58
CA ILE A 139 -2.18 -4.32 8.12
C ILE A 139 -3.19 -4.24 6.97
N TYR A 140 -4.39 -4.77 7.19
CA TYR A 140 -5.44 -4.74 6.20
C TYR A 140 -6.79 -4.33 6.77
N HIS A 141 -7.60 -3.70 5.94
CA HIS A 141 -9.01 -3.45 6.22
C HIS A 141 -9.82 -4.57 5.58
N PRO A 142 -10.68 -5.29 6.32
CA PRO A 142 -11.55 -6.31 5.74
C PRO A 142 -12.39 -5.77 4.58
N LEU A 143 -12.44 -6.51 3.50
CA LEU A 143 -13.20 -6.14 2.32
C LEU A 143 -14.69 -6.42 2.52
N ARG A 144 -15.57 -5.63 1.88
CA ARG A 144 -17.02 -5.85 1.94
C ARG A 144 -17.45 -7.17 1.27
N ASN A 145 -16.69 -7.64 0.30
CA ASN A 145 -16.94 -8.92 -0.38
C ASN A 145 -16.13 -10.02 0.30
N ASP A 146 -16.81 -10.92 1.00
CA ASP A 146 -16.19 -12.00 1.79
C ASP A 146 -15.32 -12.93 0.94
N LEU A 147 -15.68 -13.17 -0.33
CA LEU A 147 -14.89 -14.04 -1.23
C LEU A 147 -13.55 -13.40 -1.56
N MET A 148 -13.55 -12.09 -1.83
CA MET A 148 -12.33 -11.33 -2.11
C MET A 148 -11.50 -11.16 -0.84
N ASP A 149 -12.14 -10.89 0.31
CA ASP A 149 -11.45 -10.76 1.59
C ASP A 149 -10.67 -12.03 1.92
N GLN A 150 -11.35 -13.18 1.86
CA GLN A 150 -10.72 -14.47 2.10
C GLN A 150 -9.59 -14.76 1.10
N LEU A 151 -9.78 -14.44 -0.19
CA LEU A 151 -8.76 -14.60 -1.21
C LEU A 151 -7.49 -13.80 -0.89
N PHE A 152 -7.62 -12.50 -0.59
CA PHE A 152 -6.46 -11.65 -0.30
C PHE A 152 -5.77 -12.03 1.01
N ILE A 153 -6.52 -12.48 2.04
CA ILE A 153 -5.92 -13.03 3.26
C ILE A 153 -5.03 -14.24 2.94
N GLU A 154 -5.52 -15.16 2.09
CA GLU A 154 -4.74 -16.34 1.68
C GLU A 154 -3.55 -15.96 0.81
N LEU A 155 -3.72 -15.09 -0.19
CA LEU A 155 -2.64 -14.63 -1.08
C LEU A 155 -1.50 -13.94 -0.31
N ARG A 156 -1.82 -13.10 0.65
CA ARG A 156 -0.81 -12.43 1.49
C ARG A 156 -0.18 -13.39 2.49
N GLY A 157 -0.97 -14.32 3.04
CA GLY A 157 -0.50 -15.29 4.04
C GLY A 157 0.38 -16.41 3.47
N GLN A 158 0.30 -16.71 2.16
CA GLN A 158 1.05 -17.82 1.55
C GLN A 158 2.57 -17.69 1.66
N TYR A 159 3.08 -16.47 1.86
CA TYR A 159 4.51 -16.21 2.04
C TYR A 159 4.97 -16.34 3.49
N GLY A 160 4.07 -16.70 4.44
CA GLY A 160 4.40 -16.90 5.86
C GLY A 160 4.35 -15.63 6.72
N GLY A 161 3.90 -14.51 6.14
CA GLY A 161 3.64 -13.26 6.86
C GLY A 161 2.37 -13.31 7.72
N VAL A 162 2.20 -12.31 8.62
CA VAL A 162 1.06 -12.19 9.52
C VAL A 162 0.07 -11.15 8.99
N ASN A 163 -1.19 -11.54 8.80
CA ASN A 163 -2.27 -10.60 8.48
C ASN A 163 -2.82 -9.95 9.76
N ILE A 164 -2.83 -8.64 9.84
CA ILE A 164 -3.25 -7.86 11.02
C ILE A 164 -4.46 -7.02 10.62
N LYS A 165 -5.61 -7.24 11.27
CA LYS A 165 -6.79 -6.39 11.07
C LYS A 165 -6.54 -4.98 11.59
N MET A 166 -6.88 -3.96 10.80
CA MET A 166 -6.65 -2.56 11.15
C MET A 166 -7.15 -2.19 12.56
N LYS A 167 -8.35 -2.63 12.94
CA LYS A 167 -8.93 -2.34 14.27
C LYS A 167 -8.17 -3.00 15.42
N GLU A 168 -7.33 -4.00 15.15
CA GLU A 168 -6.59 -4.76 16.16
C GLU A 168 -5.08 -4.45 16.14
N THR A 169 -4.65 -3.51 15.29
CA THR A 169 -3.23 -3.25 14.99
C THR A 169 -2.39 -3.07 16.24
N PHE A 170 -2.75 -2.13 17.12
CA PHE A 170 -1.95 -1.83 18.30
C PHE A 170 -1.85 -3.03 19.26
N ARG A 171 -2.99 -3.68 19.54
CA ARG A 171 -3.02 -4.87 20.40
C ARG A 171 -2.16 -6.00 19.83
N ARG A 172 -2.26 -6.23 18.50
CA ARG A 172 -1.51 -7.30 17.84
C ARG A 172 -0.01 -7.01 17.81
N ILE A 173 0.40 -5.77 17.57
CA ILE A 173 1.81 -5.36 17.63
C ILE A 173 2.41 -5.60 19.04
N LEU A 174 1.67 -5.27 20.11
CA LEU A 174 2.12 -5.56 21.46
C LEU A 174 2.28 -7.07 21.74
N GLN A 175 1.43 -7.91 21.14
CA GLN A 175 1.57 -9.37 21.22
C GLN A 175 2.81 -9.84 20.46
N LEU A 176 3.00 -9.40 19.22
CA LEU A 176 4.16 -9.75 18.38
C LEU A 176 5.47 -9.34 19.05
N ARG A 177 5.52 -8.18 19.70
CA ARG A 177 6.69 -7.72 20.46
C ARG A 177 7.10 -8.73 21.56
N LYS A 178 6.13 -9.39 22.19
CA LYS A 178 6.39 -10.40 23.25
C LYS A 178 6.90 -11.73 22.71
N GLU A 179 6.70 -12.02 21.45
CA GLU A 179 7.17 -13.27 20.82
C GLU A 179 8.70 -13.34 20.68
N GLY A 180 9.40 -12.20 20.85
CA GLY A 180 10.87 -12.14 20.73
C GLY A 180 11.40 -12.28 19.30
N VAL A 181 10.50 -12.40 18.32
CA VAL A 181 10.81 -12.47 16.89
C VAL A 181 10.93 -11.05 16.31
N ASN A 182 11.80 -10.86 15.34
CA ASN A 182 11.90 -9.61 14.59
C ASN A 182 10.73 -9.49 13.61
N TYR A 183 10.01 -8.38 13.66
CA TYR A 183 8.87 -8.13 12.77
C TYR A 183 9.03 -6.87 11.95
N THR A 184 8.83 -6.98 10.63
CA THR A 184 8.64 -5.86 9.72
C THR A 184 7.15 -5.73 9.41
N ILE A 185 6.51 -4.65 9.88
CA ILE A 185 5.07 -4.41 9.70
C ILE A 185 4.87 -3.34 8.63
N GLY A 186 4.20 -3.72 7.53
CA GLY A 186 3.85 -2.79 6.46
C GLY A 186 2.61 -1.97 6.80
N PHE A 187 2.73 -0.64 6.66
CA PHE A 187 1.66 0.34 6.83
C PHE A 187 1.41 1.06 5.51
N ILE A 188 0.35 0.71 4.80
CA ILE A 188 -0.12 1.46 3.63
C ILE A 188 -0.97 2.63 4.14
N SER A 189 -0.42 3.87 4.08
CA SER A 189 -0.98 5.03 4.79
C SER A 189 -1.43 6.17 3.87
N ASP A 190 -1.48 5.96 2.56
CA ASP A 190 -1.76 7.00 1.55
C ASP A 190 -3.24 7.26 1.29
N GLN A 191 -4.16 6.50 1.88
CA GLN A 191 -5.58 6.72 1.74
C GLN A 191 -6.13 7.67 2.80
N GLN A 192 -7.33 8.19 2.52
CA GLN A 192 -7.99 9.18 3.36
C GLN A 192 -8.48 8.55 4.67
N PRO A 193 -8.16 9.16 5.84
CA PRO A 193 -8.72 8.74 7.12
C PRO A 193 -10.23 8.99 7.17
N LYS A 194 -10.93 8.30 8.07
CA LYS A 194 -12.32 8.61 8.43
C LYS A 194 -12.39 9.96 9.14
N TRP A 195 -13.55 10.63 9.13
CA TRP A 195 -13.72 11.94 9.76
C TRP A 195 -13.25 11.97 11.22
N ALA A 196 -13.71 11.05 12.04
CA ALA A 196 -13.33 10.91 13.46
C ALA A 196 -11.82 10.62 13.67
N SER A 197 -11.10 10.21 12.63
CA SER A 197 -9.69 9.87 12.68
C SER A 197 -8.79 10.93 12.05
N ILE A 198 -9.35 12.09 11.70
CA ILE A 198 -8.56 13.21 11.15
C ILE A 198 -7.98 14.02 12.31
N HIS A 199 -6.65 13.96 12.45
CA HIS A 199 -5.91 14.71 13.47
C HIS A 199 -4.77 15.55 12.88
N HIS A 200 -4.44 15.35 11.60
CA HIS A 200 -3.33 16.04 10.94
C HIS A 200 -3.61 16.24 9.46
N PHE A 201 -3.10 17.36 8.93
CA PHE A 201 -3.15 17.72 7.51
C PHE A 201 -1.75 18.04 7.03
N VAL A 202 -1.43 17.60 5.82
CA VAL A 202 -0.16 17.89 5.14
C VAL A 202 -0.41 18.50 3.76
N PRO A 203 0.47 19.37 3.26
CA PRO A 203 0.49 19.71 1.83
C PRO A 203 0.84 18.45 1.03
N PHE A 204 -0.01 18.06 0.09
CA PHE A 204 0.23 16.88 -0.73
C PHE A 204 -0.49 17.02 -2.07
N LEU A 205 0.28 17.01 -3.17
CA LEU A 205 -0.21 17.14 -4.55
C LEU A 205 -1.15 18.36 -4.72
N ASN A 206 -0.70 19.52 -4.25
CA ASN A 206 -1.43 20.81 -4.29
C ASN A 206 -2.70 20.88 -3.41
N HIS A 207 -2.84 20.00 -2.41
CA HIS A 207 -3.98 20.01 -1.49
C HIS A 207 -3.56 20.01 -0.03
N ASP A 208 -4.31 20.70 0.84
CA ASP A 208 -4.32 20.43 2.28
C ASP A 208 -4.99 19.06 2.49
N THR A 209 -4.21 18.07 2.79
CA THR A 209 -4.62 16.66 2.74
C THR A 209 -4.70 16.06 4.13
N ALA A 210 -5.88 15.56 4.52
CA ALA A 210 -6.07 14.79 5.75
C ALA A 210 -5.29 13.46 5.66
N VAL A 211 -4.52 13.11 6.70
CA VAL A 211 -3.62 11.96 6.71
C VAL A 211 -3.80 11.05 7.93
N CYS A 212 -3.43 9.78 7.75
CA CYS A 212 -3.42 8.79 8.83
C CYS A 212 -2.09 8.88 9.59
N ILE A 213 -2.13 9.24 10.87
CA ILE A 213 -0.95 9.33 11.75
C ILE A 213 -0.68 8.05 12.55
N GLY A 214 -1.53 7.04 12.40
CA GLY A 214 -1.54 5.85 13.26
C GLY A 214 -0.23 5.05 13.24
N ALA A 215 0.47 4.97 12.12
CA ALA A 215 1.73 4.26 12.01
C ALA A 215 2.81 4.90 12.89
N GLU A 216 3.02 6.21 12.74
CA GLU A 216 3.99 6.96 13.57
C GLU A 216 3.61 6.94 15.04
N HIS A 217 2.33 7.16 15.34
CA HIS A 217 1.84 7.16 16.73
C HIS A 217 2.08 5.82 17.45
N ILE A 218 1.88 4.70 16.75
CA ILE A 218 2.17 3.37 17.31
C ILE A 218 3.69 3.17 17.41
N ALA A 219 4.47 3.54 16.38
CA ALA A 219 5.91 3.41 16.36
C ALA A 219 6.57 4.12 17.55
N ARG A 220 6.15 5.35 17.85
CA ARG A 220 6.60 6.12 19.03
C ARG A 220 6.34 5.40 20.35
N LYS A 221 5.17 4.73 20.48
CA LYS A 221 4.79 4.00 21.73
C LYS A 221 5.54 2.69 21.94
N VAL A 222 5.95 2.04 20.86
CA VAL A 222 6.60 0.73 20.94
C VAL A 222 8.09 0.77 20.61
N ASP A 223 8.61 1.96 20.31
CA ASP A 223 10.00 2.22 19.84
C ASP A 223 10.36 1.34 18.64
N ALA A 224 9.49 1.34 17.61
CA ALA A 224 9.74 0.65 16.36
C ALA A 224 10.51 1.58 15.42
N PHE A 225 11.64 1.15 14.88
CA PHE A 225 12.31 1.96 13.85
C PHE A 225 11.48 2.02 12.56
N MET A 226 11.55 3.15 11.87
CA MET A 226 10.71 3.43 10.72
C MET A 226 11.52 3.62 9.44
N THR A 227 10.99 3.09 8.34
CA THR A 227 11.52 3.25 7.00
C THR A 227 10.41 3.57 6.00
N TYR A 228 10.79 4.05 4.84
CA TYR A 228 9.92 4.26 3.68
C TYR A 228 10.24 3.24 2.59
N GLY A 229 9.22 2.63 2.01
CA GLY A 229 9.35 1.71 0.88
C GLY A 229 9.09 2.42 -0.45
N ARG A 230 10.15 2.71 -1.19
CA ARG A 230 10.10 3.28 -2.54
C ARG A 230 9.97 2.17 -3.56
N MET A 231 8.82 2.11 -4.23
CA MET A 231 8.59 1.13 -5.29
C MET A 231 8.98 1.70 -6.65
N SER A 232 9.72 0.94 -7.43
CA SER A 232 9.97 1.20 -8.85
C SER A 232 9.53 0.03 -9.72
N ARG A 233 9.27 0.30 -11.01
CA ARG A 233 8.89 -0.71 -12.00
C ARG A 233 9.87 -0.69 -13.18
N PRO A 234 10.99 -1.44 -13.12
CA PRO A 234 11.98 -1.48 -14.19
C PRO A 234 11.40 -1.92 -15.56
N LYS A 235 10.42 -2.81 -15.52
CA LYS A 235 9.63 -3.23 -16.69
C LYS A 235 8.32 -3.87 -16.26
N ARG A 236 7.36 -4.03 -17.18
CA ARG A 236 6.06 -4.66 -16.93
C ARG A 236 6.24 -6.02 -16.24
N GLY A 237 5.59 -6.20 -15.08
CA GLY A 237 5.66 -7.41 -14.26
C GLY A 237 6.98 -7.63 -13.52
N TYR A 238 7.75 -6.56 -13.32
CA TYR A 238 8.95 -6.56 -12.49
C TYR A 238 8.97 -5.30 -11.62
N TYR A 239 9.17 -5.49 -10.33
CA TYR A 239 9.17 -4.43 -9.34
C TYR A 239 10.41 -4.51 -8.45
N HIS A 240 10.80 -3.37 -7.94
CA HIS A 240 11.86 -3.25 -6.95
C HIS A 240 11.40 -2.31 -5.84
N LEU A 241 11.58 -2.72 -4.59
CA LEU A 241 11.31 -1.90 -3.41
C LEU A 241 12.62 -1.56 -2.72
N ASP A 242 13.00 -0.28 -2.74
CA ASP A 242 14.07 0.24 -1.91
C ASP A 242 13.54 0.61 -0.54
N ILE A 243 14.20 0.15 0.50
CA ILE A 243 13.85 0.43 1.89
C ILE A 243 14.77 1.55 2.39
N ILE A 244 14.19 2.74 2.56
CA ILE A 244 14.87 3.98 2.89
C ILE A 244 14.71 4.25 4.38
N PRO A 245 15.79 4.34 5.17
CA PRO A 245 15.72 4.68 6.59
C PRO A 245 15.08 6.06 6.81
N MET A 246 14.24 6.17 7.82
CA MET A 246 13.62 7.41 8.25
C MET A 246 14.06 7.81 9.67
N GLU A 247 13.80 6.94 10.66
CA GLU A 247 14.12 7.20 12.06
C GLU A 247 14.24 5.90 12.85
N ASP A 248 15.29 5.80 13.66
CA ASP A 248 15.55 4.64 14.50
C ASP A 248 14.78 4.69 15.82
N HIS A 249 14.52 5.90 16.35
CA HIS A 249 13.79 6.15 17.59
C HIS A 249 12.70 7.21 17.38
N PRO A 250 11.51 6.84 16.88
CA PRO A 250 10.44 7.79 16.49
C PRO A 250 10.03 8.78 17.58
N ALA A 251 10.20 8.43 18.87
CA ALA A 251 9.91 9.34 19.96
C ALA A 251 10.94 10.48 20.11
N SER A 252 12.12 10.40 19.46
CA SER A 252 13.18 11.40 19.53
C SER A 252 12.89 12.66 18.70
N VAL A 253 12.00 12.55 17.71
CA VAL A 253 11.61 13.66 16.83
C VAL A 253 10.22 14.19 17.19
N PRO A 254 9.85 15.42 16.81
CA PRO A 254 8.51 15.96 17.04
C PRO A 254 7.42 15.08 16.45
N GLU A 255 6.20 15.14 17.01
CA GLU A 255 5.05 14.40 16.49
C GLU A 255 4.71 14.82 15.06
N ASN A 256 4.27 13.85 14.27
CA ASN A 256 3.91 13.94 12.86
C ASN A 256 5.09 14.18 11.89
N THR A 257 6.33 14.36 12.38
CA THR A 257 7.52 14.55 11.52
C THR A 257 7.70 13.41 10.51
N LEU A 258 7.50 12.17 10.95
CA LEU A 258 7.68 11.00 10.08
C LEU A 258 6.51 10.82 9.12
N THR A 259 5.31 11.21 9.53
CA THR A 259 4.13 11.25 8.65
C THR A 259 4.31 12.32 7.57
N ASP A 260 4.76 13.52 7.92
CA ASP A 260 5.05 14.59 6.96
C ASP A 260 6.12 14.13 5.96
N ARG A 261 7.22 13.58 6.46
CA ARG A 261 8.30 13.04 5.63
C ARG A 261 7.86 11.92 4.71
N TYR A 262 6.96 11.04 5.17
CA TYR A 262 6.37 10.00 4.32
C TYR A 262 5.63 10.60 3.13
N PHE A 263 4.80 11.64 3.36
CA PHE A 263 4.05 12.28 2.28
C PHE A 263 4.93 13.09 1.33
N GLU A 264 6.02 13.70 1.81
CA GLU A 264 7.03 14.33 0.93
C GLU A 264 7.67 13.31 -0.02
N LEU A 265 8.10 12.16 0.51
CA LEU A 265 8.73 11.09 -0.27
C LEU A 265 7.73 10.49 -1.28
N LEU A 266 6.50 10.22 -0.84
CA LEU A 266 5.45 9.70 -1.70
C LEU A 266 5.08 10.69 -2.81
N GLU A 267 4.99 11.99 -2.51
CA GLU A 267 4.72 13.02 -3.51
C GLU A 267 5.80 13.06 -4.58
N ALA A 268 7.08 12.94 -4.18
CA ALA A 268 8.20 12.89 -5.11
C ALA A 268 8.07 11.66 -6.04
N ASP A 269 7.79 10.48 -5.49
CA ASP A 269 7.62 9.25 -6.27
C ASP A 269 6.42 9.33 -7.24
N ILE A 270 5.30 9.93 -6.80
CA ILE A 270 4.11 10.15 -7.66
C ILE A 270 4.40 11.16 -8.78
N LYS A 271 5.17 12.22 -8.51
CA LYS A 271 5.56 13.19 -9.55
C LYS A 271 6.47 12.56 -10.60
N GLU A 272 7.33 11.63 -10.19
CA GLU A 272 8.24 10.92 -11.10
C GLU A 272 7.51 9.84 -11.93
N HIS A 273 6.62 9.06 -11.28
CA HIS A 273 5.89 7.95 -11.89
C HIS A 273 4.37 8.02 -11.58
N PRO A 274 3.67 9.03 -12.09
CA PRO A 274 2.29 9.29 -11.73
C PRO A 274 1.33 8.15 -12.11
N GLU A 275 1.68 7.34 -13.12
CA GLU A 275 0.88 6.20 -13.54
C GLU A 275 0.85 5.04 -12.52
N MET A 276 1.76 5.03 -11.56
CA MET A 276 1.89 3.92 -10.61
C MET A 276 1.02 4.08 -9.35
N TRP A 277 0.50 5.29 -9.05
CA TRP A 277 -0.31 5.52 -7.84
C TRP A 277 -1.79 5.25 -8.08
N LEU A 278 -2.53 4.86 -7.02
CA LEU A 278 -3.94 4.45 -7.09
C LEU A 278 -4.90 5.65 -7.19
N TRP A 279 -5.07 6.20 -8.39
CA TRP A 279 -5.93 7.37 -8.66
C TRP A 279 -7.43 7.12 -8.51
N THR A 280 -7.89 5.88 -8.38
CA THR A 280 -9.32 5.58 -8.21
C THR A 280 -9.87 5.89 -6.82
N HIS A 281 -9.02 6.13 -5.83
CA HIS A 281 -9.45 6.54 -4.50
C HIS A 281 -9.89 8.01 -4.50
N LYS A 282 -11.01 8.35 -3.81
CA LYS A 282 -11.46 9.74 -3.63
C LYS A 282 -10.61 10.42 -2.55
N ARG A 283 -9.32 10.67 -2.84
CA ARG A 283 -8.31 11.07 -1.85
C ARG A 283 -8.64 12.37 -1.12
N TRP A 284 -9.27 13.33 -1.79
CA TRP A 284 -9.54 14.68 -1.27
C TRP A 284 -11.03 14.97 -1.06
N SER A 285 -11.87 13.94 -0.85
CA SER A 285 -13.30 14.15 -0.58
C SER A 285 -13.59 14.65 0.84
N ARG A 286 -12.62 14.58 1.76
CA ARG A 286 -12.69 15.15 3.11
C ARG A 286 -11.73 16.33 3.20
N THR A 287 -12.26 17.53 2.94
CA THR A 287 -11.48 18.77 2.92
C THR A 287 -11.28 19.31 4.34
N LYS A 288 -10.22 20.10 4.53
CA LYS A 288 -9.94 20.81 5.78
C LYS A 288 -11.05 21.77 6.16
N GLU A 289 -11.63 22.45 5.15
CA GLU A 289 -12.74 23.37 5.35
C GLU A 289 -13.98 22.66 5.91
N GLU A 290 -14.37 21.52 5.33
CA GLU A 290 -15.51 20.75 5.81
C GLU A 290 -15.22 20.14 7.20
N TRP A 291 -13.99 19.69 7.45
CA TRP A 291 -13.58 19.21 8.76
C TRP A 291 -13.72 20.30 9.84
N LEU A 292 -13.25 21.54 9.57
CA LEU A 292 -13.40 22.67 10.50
C LEU A 292 -14.88 23.02 10.74
N LYS A 293 -15.74 22.98 9.71
CA LYS A 293 -17.19 23.19 9.87
C LYS A 293 -17.81 22.16 10.80
N ARG A 294 -17.44 20.87 10.66
CA ARG A 294 -17.94 19.78 11.51
C ARG A 294 -17.48 19.93 12.95
N GLN A 295 -16.21 20.26 13.17
CA GLN A 295 -15.69 20.52 14.53
C GLN A 295 -16.44 21.67 15.23
N ASN A 296 -16.66 22.78 14.51
CA ASN A 296 -17.39 23.95 15.04
C ASN A 296 -18.86 23.66 15.29
N ALA A 297 -19.48 22.76 14.55
CA ALA A 297 -20.88 22.36 14.68
C ALA A 297 -21.11 21.29 15.76
N GLY A 298 -20.04 20.75 16.38
CA GLY A 298 -20.16 19.66 17.38
C GLY A 298 -20.76 18.38 16.80
N ILE A 299 -20.64 18.16 15.48
CA ILE A 299 -21.17 16.95 14.83
C ILE A 299 -20.27 15.79 15.23
N GLU A 300 -20.73 14.99 16.22
CA GLU A 300 -20.14 13.68 16.49
C GLU A 300 -20.39 12.76 15.30
N GLU A 301 -19.33 12.18 14.78
CA GLU A 301 -19.33 11.55 13.48
C GLU A 301 -19.77 10.10 13.54
N GLU A 302 -20.94 9.80 13.01
CA GLU A 302 -21.25 8.48 12.44
C GLU A 302 -20.59 8.36 11.07
N ASP A 303 -19.72 7.34 10.92
CA ASP A 303 -19.09 6.97 9.64
C ASP A 303 -19.95 6.01 8.80
#